data_402f801f16a0dec90fc9f2c389f2efb3
#
_entry.id   402f801f16a0dec90fc9f2c389f2efb3
#
_cell.length_a   1.000
_cell.length_b   1.000
_cell.length_c   1.000
_cell.angle_alpha   90.00
_cell.angle_beta   90.00
_cell.angle_gamma   90.00
#
_symmetry.space_group_name_H-M   'P 1'
#
loop_
_entity.id
_entity.type
_entity.pdbx_description
1 polymer ?
#
loop_
_entity_poly.entity_id
_entity_poly.type
_entity_poly.pdbx_seq_one_letter_code
_entity_poly.pdbx_strand_id
1 'polypeptide(L)'
;QITLYDNSIVSESDLSTNFFVIKEDIDNNSRADVTQRGLMELNNTAIVMTYKGELANDFSILNDYSIVVITEIINLEIAETLNQYCRNKKIGFIYTAEFGLSSFLFSDFGEDFIVEDLTGLECKKYYIKSITNGCPGIVEIDPIEEIKNGKKVKKYLKLGTGDFVTFKDITGMTELNDTPPRAIRVISPTKFTIEDTSKFQEFTGVGIVEEVKVPRPSIFKPLSDAINVIYYEDVIEEYLNEDVGSLASRISTDMTDEILLGNIGNNKRSLISNQANNEEKNE
;
A
#
# COMPACT_ATOMS: atom_id res chain seq x y z
N GLN A 1 -13.36 13.42 9.41
CA GLN A 1 -12.69 14.67 9.80
C GLN A 1 -11.24 14.64 9.33
N ILE A 2 -10.77 15.77 8.76
CA ILE A 2 -9.40 15.96 8.29
C ILE A 2 -8.86 17.24 8.94
N THR A 3 -7.63 17.22 9.42
CA THR A 3 -6.92 18.43 9.88
C THR A 3 -5.68 18.61 9.02
N LEU A 4 -5.51 19.80 8.47
CA LEU A 4 -4.37 20.20 7.65
C LEU A 4 -3.37 20.97 8.51
N TYR A 5 -2.10 20.64 8.33
CA TYR A 5 -0.98 21.35 8.94
C TYR A 5 0.01 21.78 7.86
N ASP A 6 -0.04 23.03 7.49
CA ASP A 6 0.93 23.71 6.65
C ASP A 6 0.76 25.22 6.86
N ASN A 7 1.63 25.78 7.69
CA ASN A 7 1.59 27.21 8.05
C ASN A 7 2.35 28.10 7.06
N SER A 8 2.95 27.51 6.01
CA SER A 8 3.66 28.27 4.99
C SER A 8 2.69 29.15 4.21
N ILE A 9 3.11 30.37 3.96
CA ILE A 9 2.34 31.32 3.15
C ILE A 9 2.43 30.90 1.67
N VAL A 10 1.32 31.05 0.98
CA VAL A 10 1.21 30.75 -0.46
C VAL A 10 2.21 31.63 -1.24
N SER A 11 2.97 31.00 -2.10
CA SER A 11 3.95 31.60 -2.99
C SER A 11 3.54 31.48 -4.46
N GLU A 12 4.24 32.16 -5.35
CA GLU A 12 3.97 32.10 -6.79
C GLU A 12 4.16 30.67 -7.37
N SER A 13 5.07 29.88 -6.81
CA SER A 13 5.27 28.48 -7.21
C SER A 13 4.07 27.58 -6.91
N ASP A 14 3.31 27.88 -5.85
CA ASP A 14 2.15 27.09 -5.44
C ASP A 14 1.00 27.15 -6.48
N LEU A 15 0.97 28.18 -7.34
CA LEU A 15 0.01 28.25 -8.45
C LEU A 15 0.10 27.06 -9.42
N SER A 16 1.28 26.45 -9.52
CA SER A 16 1.51 25.32 -10.43
C SER A 16 1.40 23.96 -9.75
N THR A 17 1.47 23.91 -8.41
CA THR A 17 1.57 22.68 -7.64
C THR A 17 0.36 22.41 -6.75
N ASN A 18 -0.39 23.45 -6.37
CA ASN A 18 -1.59 23.30 -5.55
C ASN A 18 -2.85 23.70 -6.33
N PHE A 19 -3.73 22.72 -6.54
CA PHE A 19 -4.96 22.89 -7.34
C PHE A 19 -5.91 23.97 -6.82
N PHE A 20 -5.89 24.25 -5.52
CA PHE A 20 -6.81 25.21 -4.90
C PHE A 20 -6.28 26.63 -4.80
N VAL A 21 -5.01 26.85 -5.13
CA VAL A 21 -4.38 28.16 -5.02
C VAL A 21 -4.74 29.05 -6.22
N ILE A 22 -5.12 30.29 -5.92
CA ILE A 22 -5.34 31.34 -6.91
C ILE A 22 -4.38 32.51 -6.67
N LYS A 23 -4.24 33.43 -7.63
CA LYS A 23 -3.28 34.55 -7.54
C LYS A 23 -3.50 35.47 -6.36
N GLU A 24 -4.75 35.62 -5.93
CA GLU A 24 -5.16 36.46 -4.82
C GLU A 24 -4.75 35.89 -3.45
N ASP A 25 -4.39 34.60 -3.40
CA ASP A 25 -3.91 33.93 -2.18
C ASP A 25 -2.42 34.18 -1.91
N ILE A 26 -1.65 34.58 -2.93
CA ILE A 26 -0.21 34.78 -2.82
C ILE A 26 0.07 35.86 -1.75
N ASP A 27 1.02 35.58 -0.85
CA ASP A 27 1.45 36.43 0.26
C ASP A 27 0.35 36.76 1.29
N ASN A 28 -0.87 36.26 1.11
CA ASN A 28 -2.03 36.60 1.95
C ASN A 28 -2.52 35.45 2.84
N ASN A 29 -2.49 34.22 2.33
CA ASN A 29 -3.09 33.06 2.98
C ASN A 29 -2.06 31.94 3.20
N SER A 30 -2.27 31.10 4.22
CA SER A 30 -1.49 29.87 4.35
C SER A 30 -1.97 28.81 3.37
N ARG A 31 -1.06 27.92 2.93
CA ARG A 31 -1.41 26.81 2.05
C ARG A 31 -2.50 25.92 2.64
N ALA A 32 -2.45 25.67 3.97
CA ALA A 32 -3.49 24.90 4.64
C ALA A 32 -4.88 25.58 4.57
N ASP A 33 -4.97 26.91 4.75
CA ASP A 33 -6.26 27.61 4.72
C ASP A 33 -6.89 27.60 3.33
N VAL A 34 -6.07 27.79 2.30
CA VAL A 34 -6.54 27.73 0.91
C VAL A 34 -7.03 26.33 0.58
N THR A 35 -6.26 25.30 0.94
CA THR A 35 -6.60 23.90 0.71
C THR A 35 -7.86 23.50 1.49
N GLN A 36 -8.02 23.97 2.74
CA GLN A 36 -9.23 23.74 3.53
C GLN A 36 -10.47 24.23 2.79
N ARG A 37 -10.44 25.44 2.28
CA ARG A 37 -11.53 26.08 1.53
C ARG A 37 -11.95 25.20 0.35
N GLY A 38 -10.98 24.82 -0.50
CA GLY A 38 -11.23 23.99 -1.66
C GLY A 38 -11.76 22.59 -1.32
N LEU A 39 -11.24 21.93 -0.29
CA LEU A 39 -11.73 20.63 0.15
C LEU A 39 -13.16 20.67 0.68
N MET A 40 -13.54 21.74 1.38
CA MET A 40 -14.92 21.92 1.87
C MET A 40 -15.91 22.16 0.72
N GLU A 41 -15.47 22.79 -0.38
CA GLU A 41 -16.29 22.93 -1.59
C GLU A 41 -16.50 21.60 -2.33
N LEU A 42 -15.47 20.75 -2.36
CA LEU A 42 -15.57 19.42 -2.99
C LEU A 42 -16.46 18.46 -2.20
N ASN A 43 -16.42 18.54 -0.87
CA ASN A 43 -17.22 17.67 -0.01
C ASN A 43 -17.73 18.45 1.20
N ASN A 44 -18.95 18.92 1.11
CA ASN A 44 -19.60 19.71 2.16
C ASN A 44 -20.01 18.90 3.40
N THR A 45 -19.90 17.58 3.37
CA THR A 45 -20.15 16.71 4.53
C THR A 45 -18.88 16.43 5.33
N ALA A 46 -17.71 16.66 4.76
CA ALA A 46 -16.42 16.48 5.43
C ALA A 46 -16.12 17.68 6.34
N ILE A 47 -15.71 17.38 7.58
CA ILE A 47 -15.19 18.40 8.48
C ILE A 47 -13.69 18.54 8.19
N VAL A 48 -13.29 19.68 7.64
CA VAL A 48 -11.89 20.01 7.35
C VAL A 48 -11.47 21.18 8.23
N MET A 49 -10.39 21.01 8.96
CA MET A 49 -9.82 22.02 9.88
C MET A 49 -8.37 22.31 9.52
N THR A 50 -7.86 23.43 9.99
CA THR A 50 -6.43 23.77 9.94
C THR A 50 -5.86 23.81 11.36
N TYR A 51 -4.62 23.36 11.53
CA TYR A 51 -3.87 23.49 12.77
C TYR A 51 -2.78 24.55 12.61
N LYS A 52 -2.74 25.54 13.52
CA LYS A 52 -1.84 26.68 13.46
C LYS A 52 -0.70 26.63 14.48
N GLY A 53 -0.70 25.61 15.34
CA GLY A 53 0.37 25.43 16.33
C GLY A 53 1.66 24.90 15.71
N GLU A 54 2.69 24.76 16.52
CA GLU A 54 3.97 24.14 16.15
C GLU A 54 4.00 22.68 16.60
N LEU A 55 4.48 21.78 15.74
CA LEU A 55 4.64 20.36 16.04
C LEU A 55 6.08 19.99 16.43
N ALA A 56 7.00 20.96 16.50
CA ALA A 56 8.44 20.71 16.55
C ALA A 56 8.92 19.82 17.72
N ASN A 57 8.25 19.84 18.88
CA ASN A 57 8.70 19.09 20.06
C ASN A 57 7.57 18.42 20.86
N ASP A 58 6.31 18.64 20.51
CA ASP A 58 5.17 18.04 21.19
C ASP A 58 4.18 17.44 20.20
N PHE A 59 4.17 16.12 20.14
CA PHE A 59 3.26 15.35 19.28
C PHE A 59 1.96 14.98 20.00
N SER A 60 1.68 15.51 21.20
CA SER A 60 0.50 15.13 21.99
C SER A 60 -0.82 15.38 21.28
N ILE A 61 -0.89 16.40 20.43
CA ILE A 61 -2.07 16.68 19.59
C ILE A 61 -2.41 15.53 18.64
N LEU A 62 -1.42 14.72 18.25
CA LEU A 62 -1.65 13.60 17.34
C LEU A 62 -2.45 12.47 17.98
N ASN A 63 -2.60 12.46 19.32
CA ASN A 63 -3.40 11.44 20.02
C ASN A 63 -4.88 11.46 19.63
N ASP A 64 -5.37 12.58 19.08
CA ASP A 64 -6.76 12.74 18.65
C ASP A 64 -7.01 12.20 17.23
N TYR A 65 -5.98 11.72 16.55
CA TYR A 65 -6.05 11.26 15.17
C TYR A 65 -5.81 9.76 15.05
N SER A 66 -6.47 9.15 14.08
CA SER A 66 -6.27 7.73 13.76
C SER A 66 -5.12 7.49 12.79
N ILE A 67 -4.80 8.49 11.96
CA ILE A 67 -3.76 8.41 10.94
C ILE A 67 -3.06 9.77 10.83
N VAL A 68 -1.74 9.74 10.69
CA VAL A 68 -0.90 10.88 10.34
C VAL A 68 -0.32 10.67 8.96
N VAL A 69 -0.44 11.67 8.09
CA VAL A 69 0.10 11.63 6.72
C VAL A 69 1.08 12.79 6.54
N ILE A 70 2.31 12.48 6.20
CA ILE A 70 3.35 13.45 5.84
C ILE A 70 3.46 13.45 4.32
N THR A 71 3.40 14.62 3.69
CA THR A 71 3.43 14.79 2.23
C THR A 71 4.59 15.65 1.76
N GLU A 72 5.51 16.00 2.65
CA GLU A 72 6.70 16.78 2.32
C GLU A 72 7.96 16.09 2.84
N ILE A 73 9.11 16.48 2.30
CA ILE A 73 10.41 16.00 2.75
C ILE A 73 10.75 16.67 4.08
N ILE A 74 10.84 15.87 5.13
CA ILE A 74 11.26 16.32 6.45
C ILE A 74 12.58 15.65 6.84
N ASN A 75 13.26 16.20 7.87
CA ASN A 75 14.44 15.56 8.43
C ASN A 75 14.13 14.12 8.84
N LEU A 76 15.01 13.18 8.48
CA LEU A 76 14.81 11.75 8.73
C LEU A 76 14.68 11.42 10.21
N GLU A 77 15.48 12.05 11.09
CA GLU A 77 15.41 11.84 12.54
C GLU A 77 14.04 12.26 13.11
N ILE A 78 13.47 13.35 12.56
CA ILE A 78 12.11 13.80 12.91
C ILE A 78 11.09 12.79 12.40
N ALA A 79 11.22 12.31 11.17
CA ALA A 79 10.32 11.32 10.60
C ALA A 79 10.33 10.00 11.40
N GLU A 80 11.50 9.51 11.79
CA GLU A 80 11.66 8.31 12.62
C GLU A 80 11.05 8.51 14.02
N THR A 81 11.33 9.65 14.65
CA THR A 81 10.76 9.99 15.97
C THR A 81 9.24 10.06 15.92
N LEU A 82 8.69 10.67 14.86
CA LEU A 82 7.25 10.79 14.66
C LEU A 82 6.62 9.41 14.35
N ASN A 83 7.27 8.60 13.51
CA ASN A 83 6.82 7.24 13.26
C ASN A 83 6.79 6.41 14.55
N GLN A 84 7.85 6.47 15.36
CA GLN A 84 7.91 5.74 16.62
C GLN A 84 6.85 6.23 17.62
N TYR A 85 6.57 7.53 17.65
CA TYR A 85 5.49 8.10 18.45
C TYR A 85 4.13 7.55 18.01
N CYS A 86 3.83 7.61 16.70
CA CYS A 86 2.59 7.10 16.12
C CYS A 86 2.42 5.60 16.43
N ARG A 87 3.48 4.82 16.27
CA ARG A 87 3.51 3.39 16.55
C ARG A 87 3.17 3.09 18.01
N ASN A 88 3.79 3.81 18.97
CA ASN A 88 3.52 3.66 20.40
C ASN A 88 2.06 4.02 20.78
N LYS A 89 1.44 4.91 20.02
CA LYS A 89 0.04 5.36 20.22
C LYS A 89 -0.97 4.61 19.37
N LYS A 90 -0.54 3.64 18.56
CA LYS A 90 -1.38 2.91 17.59
C LYS A 90 -2.07 3.83 16.58
N ILE A 91 -1.38 4.88 16.18
CA ILE A 91 -1.80 5.82 15.12
C ILE A 91 -1.16 5.34 13.83
N GLY A 92 -1.94 5.20 12.75
CA GLY A 92 -1.41 4.89 11.44
C GLY A 92 -0.49 6.01 10.95
N PHE A 93 0.64 5.63 10.34
CA PHE A 93 1.63 6.58 9.83
C PHE A 93 1.86 6.34 8.34
N ILE A 94 1.72 7.40 7.56
CA ILE A 94 2.01 7.37 6.12
C ILE A 94 2.99 8.52 5.83
N TYR A 95 4.09 8.19 5.17
CA TYR A 95 5.07 9.18 4.74
C TYR A 95 5.28 9.04 3.24
N THR A 96 5.01 10.11 2.51
CA THR A 96 5.18 10.17 1.06
C THR A 96 5.87 11.48 0.68
N ALA A 97 6.70 11.41 -0.36
CA ALA A 97 7.32 12.59 -0.95
C ALA A 97 7.56 12.37 -2.44
N GLU A 98 7.61 13.47 -3.18
CA GLU A 98 7.84 13.48 -4.63
C GLU A 98 9.15 14.20 -4.94
N PHE A 99 9.90 13.64 -5.89
CA PHE A 99 11.21 14.13 -6.31
C PHE A 99 11.25 14.20 -7.85
N GLY A 100 10.56 15.18 -8.41
CA GLY A 100 10.44 15.29 -9.85
C GLY A 100 9.69 14.09 -10.47
N LEU A 101 10.40 13.17 -11.11
CA LEU A 101 9.82 11.97 -11.72
C LEU A 101 9.76 10.77 -10.78
N SER A 102 10.39 10.85 -9.62
CA SER A 102 10.41 9.79 -8.62
C SER A 102 9.55 10.17 -7.42
N SER A 103 8.98 9.18 -6.75
CA SER A 103 8.25 9.35 -5.51
C SER A 103 8.56 8.20 -4.57
N PHE A 104 8.36 8.43 -3.28
CA PHE A 104 8.42 7.36 -2.31
C PHE A 104 7.16 7.35 -1.46
N LEU A 105 6.76 6.17 -1.03
CA LEU A 105 5.65 5.96 -0.12
C LEU A 105 6.05 4.93 0.93
N PHE A 106 5.92 5.30 2.18
CA PHE A 106 6.07 4.42 3.33
C PHE A 106 4.79 4.42 4.15
N SER A 107 4.39 3.26 4.67
CA SER A 107 3.25 3.13 5.56
C SER A 107 3.59 2.24 6.75
N ASP A 108 3.12 2.63 7.94
CA ASP A 108 3.25 1.86 9.16
C ASP A 108 1.96 1.93 9.98
N PHE A 109 1.29 0.79 10.10
CA PHE A 109 0.08 0.61 10.91
C PHE A 109 0.34 -0.29 12.13
N GLY A 110 1.61 -0.52 12.48
CA GLY A 110 1.99 -1.34 13.62
C GLY A 110 2.07 -2.84 13.32
N GLU A 111 2.15 -3.63 14.37
CA GLU A 111 2.35 -5.08 14.28
C GLU A 111 1.04 -5.88 14.26
N ASP A 112 -0.04 -5.26 14.72
CA ASP A 112 -1.34 -5.92 14.92
C ASP A 112 -2.42 -5.44 13.93
N PHE A 113 -2.03 -4.91 12.78
CA PHE A 113 -2.99 -4.38 11.82
C PHE A 113 -3.75 -5.51 11.11
N ILE A 114 -5.07 -5.42 11.11
CA ILE A 114 -5.93 -6.40 10.45
C ILE A 114 -6.54 -5.77 9.20
N VAL A 115 -6.26 -6.34 8.05
CA VAL A 115 -6.90 -5.98 6.78
C VAL A 115 -8.18 -6.79 6.64
N GLU A 116 -9.32 -6.13 6.86
CA GLU A 116 -10.65 -6.76 6.76
C GLU A 116 -11.02 -7.10 5.32
N ASP A 117 -10.65 -6.25 4.38
CA ASP A 117 -10.92 -6.41 2.96
C ASP A 117 -9.75 -5.92 2.10
N LEU A 118 -9.08 -6.84 1.41
CA LEU A 118 -7.92 -6.54 0.57
C LEU A 118 -8.26 -5.75 -0.71
N THR A 119 -9.47 -5.87 -1.21
CA THR A 119 -9.82 -5.37 -2.55
C THR A 119 -10.86 -4.25 -2.58
N GLY A 120 -11.67 -4.12 -1.52
CA GLY A 120 -12.84 -3.22 -1.49
C GLY A 120 -13.95 -3.58 -2.48
N LEU A 121 -13.83 -4.72 -3.20
CA LEU A 121 -14.79 -5.16 -4.19
C LEU A 121 -15.86 -6.07 -3.55
N GLU A 122 -17.02 -6.18 -4.16
CA GLU A 122 -18.05 -7.14 -3.74
C GLU A 122 -17.57 -8.58 -3.90
N CYS A 123 -18.01 -9.47 -2.98
CA CYS A 123 -17.75 -10.89 -3.05
C CYS A 123 -18.32 -11.49 -4.32
N LYS A 124 -17.52 -12.28 -5.02
CA LYS A 124 -17.90 -12.89 -6.29
C LYS A 124 -18.65 -14.17 -6.08
N LYS A 125 -19.68 -14.41 -6.91
CA LYS A 125 -20.51 -15.61 -6.89
C LYS A 125 -20.41 -16.30 -8.23
N TYR A 126 -20.35 -17.64 -8.19
CA TYR A 126 -20.30 -18.47 -9.40
C TYR A 126 -21.23 -19.67 -9.24
N TYR A 127 -21.86 -20.08 -10.34
CA TYR A 127 -22.60 -21.34 -10.41
C TYR A 127 -21.63 -22.49 -10.64
N ILE A 128 -21.86 -23.60 -9.95
CA ILE A 128 -21.03 -24.77 -10.03
C ILE A 128 -21.56 -25.66 -11.13
N LYS A 129 -20.69 -26.08 -12.05
CA LYS A 129 -20.95 -27.01 -13.09
C LYS A 129 -20.74 -28.47 -12.63
N SER A 130 -19.66 -28.71 -11.91
CA SER A 130 -19.32 -30.03 -11.36
C SER A 130 -18.37 -29.94 -10.18
N ILE A 131 -18.44 -30.94 -9.30
CA ILE A 131 -17.47 -31.18 -8.24
C ILE A 131 -17.07 -32.65 -8.30
N THR A 132 -15.77 -32.96 -8.28
CA THR A 132 -15.28 -34.34 -8.27
C THR A 132 -15.12 -34.85 -6.85
N ASN A 133 -15.39 -36.14 -6.65
CA ASN A 133 -14.96 -36.87 -5.46
C ASN A 133 -13.47 -37.23 -5.62
N GLY A 134 -12.60 -36.62 -4.84
CA GLY A 134 -11.15 -36.81 -4.95
C GLY A 134 -10.34 -36.10 -3.91
N CYS A 135 -9.05 -36.36 -3.90
CA CYS A 135 -8.08 -35.68 -3.02
C CYS A 135 -6.93 -35.09 -3.87
N PRO A 136 -6.97 -33.79 -4.18
CA PRO A 136 -8.01 -32.79 -3.86
C PRO A 136 -9.28 -32.92 -4.71
N GLY A 137 -10.40 -32.41 -4.19
CA GLY A 137 -11.63 -32.24 -4.97
C GLY A 137 -11.48 -31.12 -5.99
N ILE A 138 -11.95 -31.31 -7.22
CA ILE A 138 -11.90 -30.29 -8.28
C ILE A 138 -13.31 -29.74 -8.47
N VAL A 139 -13.42 -28.41 -8.38
CA VAL A 139 -14.64 -27.67 -8.65
C VAL A 139 -14.51 -26.98 -10.01
N GLU A 140 -15.46 -27.23 -10.91
CA GLU A 140 -15.61 -26.55 -12.19
C GLU A 140 -16.80 -25.60 -12.12
N ILE A 141 -16.63 -24.34 -12.50
CA ILE A 141 -17.69 -23.33 -12.56
C ILE A 141 -18.21 -23.14 -13.97
N ASP A 142 -19.48 -22.74 -14.08
CA ASP A 142 -20.04 -22.24 -15.34
C ASP A 142 -19.59 -20.79 -15.57
N PRO A 143 -18.97 -20.47 -16.71
CA PRO A 143 -18.67 -19.10 -17.06
C PRO A 143 -19.95 -18.28 -17.17
N ILE A 144 -20.01 -17.13 -16.50
CA ILE A 144 -21.16 -16.21 -16.59
C ILE A 144 -21.13 -15.53 -17.96
N GLU A 145 -22.21 -15.63 -18.74
CA GLU A 145 -22.38 -14.88 -19.98
C GLU A 145 -22.95 -13.47 -19.71
N GLU A 146 -22.18 -12.46 -20.00
CA GLU A 146 -22.62 -11.03 -19.95
C GLU A 146 -22.72 -10.48 -21.38
N ILE A 147 -23.73 -9.64 -21.61
CA ILE A 147 -23.82 -8.89 -22.88
C ILE A 147 -23.15 -7.55 -22.68
N LYS A 148 -21.99 -7.34 -23.33
CA LYS A 148 -21.32 -6.03 -23.39
C LYS A 148 -21.30 -5.54 -24.85
N ASN A 149 -21.84 -4.35 -25.08
CA ASN A 149 -21.93 -3.74 -26.40
C ASN A 149 -22.56 -4.65 -27.46
N GLY A 150 -23.61 -5.39 -27.08
CA GLY A 150 -24.33 -6.32 -27.98
C GLY A 150 -23.60 -7.64 -28.27
N LYS A 151 -22.43 -7.88 -27.65
CA LYS A 151 -21.66 -9.13 -27.79
C LYS A 151 -21.72 -9.95 -26.51
N LYS A 152 -21.90 -11.26 -26.63
CA LYS A 152 -21.77 -12.19 -25.51
C LYS A 152 -20.30 -12.30 -25.10
N VAL A 153 -19.99 -11.94 -23.87
CA VAL A 153 -18.67 -12.05 -23.25
C VAL A 153 -18.77 -13.05 -22.12
N LYS A 154 -17.89 -14.06 -22.09
CA LYS A 154 -17.79 -15.01 -20.99
C LYS A 154 -16.93 -14.43 -19.87
N LYS A 155 -17.48 -14.41 -18.68
CA LYS A 155 -16.77 -14.00 -17.46
C LYS A 155 -16.26 -15.24 -16.74
N TYR A 156 -14.96 -15.34 -16.68
CA TYR A 156 -14.25 -16.43 -16.04
C TYR A 156 -14.01 -16.18 -14.55
N LEU A 157 -13.49 -17.18 -13.86
CA LEU A 157 -13.08 -17.10 -12.48
C LEU A 157 -12.10 -15.92 -12.24
N LYS A 158 -12.44 -15.08 -11.29
CA LYS A 158 -11.59 -13.95 -10.85
C LYS A 158 -11.11 -14.14 -9.40
N LEU A 159 -10.98 -15.40 -8.98
CA LEU A 159 -10.39 -15.78 -7.70
C LEU A 159 -8.94 -16.17 -7.91
N GLY A 160 -8.12 -15.94 -6.91
CA GLY A 160 -6.72 -16.32 -6.86
C GLY A 160 -6.48 -17.57 -6.00
N THR A 161 -5.32 -18.18 -6.14
CA THR A 161 -4.88 -19.23 -5.21
C THR A 161 -4.66 -18.60 -3.83
N GLY A 162 -5.26 -19.20 -2.79
CA GLY A 162 -5.24 -18.69 -1.42
C GLY A 162 -6.47 -17.85 -1.04
N ASP A 163 -7.39 -17.58 -2.00
CA ASP A 163 -8.69 -16.99 -1.67
C ASP A 163 -9.56 -18.02 -0.96
N PHE A 164 -10.56 -17.53 -0.24
CA PHE A 164 -11.49 -18.35 0.51
C PHE A 164 -12.88 -18.31 -0.12
N VAL A 165 -13.56 -19.46 -0.09
CA VAL A 165 -14.92 -19.60 -0.61
C VAL A 165 -15.80 -20.37 0.35
N THR A 166 -17.12 -20.13 0.27
CA THR A 166 -18.18 -20.96 0.86
C THR A 166 -19.05 -21.52 -0.22
N PHE A 167 -19.71 -22.63 0.11
CA PHE A 167 -20.63 -23.33 -0.78
C PHE A 167 -22.04 -23.21 -0.25
N LYS A 168 -23.01 -22.96 -1.13
CA LYS A 168 -24.43 -22.81 -0.80
C LYS A 168 -25.28 -23.60 -1.80
N ASP A 169 -26.38 -24.11 -1.33
CA ASP A 169 -27.37 -24.80 -2.16
C ASP A 169 -26.82 -25.96 -2.97
N ILE A 170 -25.79 -26.64 -2.44
CA ILE A 170 -25.21 -27.82 -3.07
C ILE A 170 -26.17 -28.98 -2.96
N THR A 171 -26.48 -29.60 -4.10
CA THR A 171 -27.27 -30.84 -4.18
C THR A 171 -26.38 -32.06 -4.38
N GLY A 172 -26.66 -33.11 -3.65
CA GLY A 172 -25.87 -34.36 -3.61
C GLY A 172 -24.75 -34.25 -2.59
N MET A 173 -23.67 -33.53 -2.86
CA MET A 173 -22.51 -33.30 -1.97
C MET A 173 -22.83 -32.27 -0.88
N THR A 174 -23.86 -32.54 -0.07
CA THR A 174 -24.39 -31.62 0.92
C THR A 174 -23.42 -31.30 2.07
N GLU A 175 -22.37 -32.09 2.24
CA GLU A 175 -21.32 -31.90 3.21
C GLU A 175 -20.56 -30.58 3.02
N LEU A 176 -20.68 -29.96 1.84
CA LEU A 176 -20.08 -28.65 1.55
C LEU A 176 -20.94 -27.47 2.03
N ASN A 177 -22.26 -27.69 2.22
CA ASN A 177 -23.16 -26.62 2.65
C ASN A 177 -22.86 -26.18 4.08
N ASP A 178 -23.02 -24.86 4.34
CA ASP A 178 -22.95 -24.24 5.67
C ASP A 178 -21.66 -24.57 6.46
N THR A 179 -20.58 -24.85 5.73
CA THR A 179 -19.27 -25.12 6.31
C THR A 179 -18.42 -23.85 6.37
N PRO A 180 -17.41 -23.81 7.25
CA PRO A 180 -16.46 -22.68 7.30
C PRO A 180 -15.82 -22.40 5.94
N PRO A 181 -15.38 -21.15 5.68
CA PRO A 181 -14.68 -20.80 4.46
C PRO A 181 -13.48 -21.70 4.18
N ARG A 182 -13.31 -22.12 2.92
CA ARG A 182 -12.26 -23.03 2.48
C ARG A 182 -11.30 -22.32 1.57
N ALA A 183 -10.00 -22.51 1.79
CA ALA A 183 -8.97 -22.01 0.89
C ALA A 183 -8.98 -22.79 -0.44
N ILE A 184 -8.82 -22.06 -1.54
CA ILE A 184 -8.80 -22.66 -2.89
C ILE A 184 -7.42 -22.57 -3.53
N ARG A 185 -7.16 -23.46 -4.48
CA ARG A 185 -6.04 -23.38 -5.41
C ARG A 185 -6.56 -23.36 -6.84
N VAL A 186 -6.38 -22.27 -7.53
CA VAL A 186 -6.82 -22.10 -8.93
C VAL A 186 -5.95 -22.94 -9.86
N ILE A 187 -6.59 -23.73 -10.75
CA ILE A 187 -5.93 -24.58 -11.76
C ILE A 187 -6.11 -23.99 -13.17
N SER A 188 -7.28 -23.41 -13.44
CA SER A 188 -7.61 -22.86 -14.74
C SER A 188 -8.63 -21.72 -14.60
N PRO A 189 -8.95 -20.97 -15.67
CA PRO A 189 -9.97 -19.93 -15.64
C PRO A 189 -11.37 -20.37 -15.22
N THR A 190 -11.64 -21.66 -15.16
CA THR A 190 -12.93 -22.24 -14.76
C THR A 190 -12.83 -23.29 -13.66
N LYS A 191 -11.62 -23.63 -13.18
CA LYS A 191 -11.41 -24.72 -12.23
C LYS A 191 -10.51 -24.33 -11.08
N PHE A 192 -10.86 -24.81 -9.90
CA PHE A 192 -10.03 -24.73 -8.70
C PHE A 192 -10.15 -26.01 -7.87
N THR A 193 -9.20 -26.23 -6.98
CA THR A 193 -9.26 -27.35 -6.02
C THR A 193 -9.64 -26.84 -4.64
N ILE A 194 -10.29 -27.75 -3.92
CA ILE A 194 -10.54 -27.70 -2.49
C ILE A 194 -9.88 -28.90 -1.81
N GLU A 195 -10.08 -29.09 -0.53
CA GLU A 195 -9.55 -30.24 0.20
C GLU A 195 -10.08 -31.59 -0.31
N ASP A 196 -9.86 -32.63 0.47
CA ASP A 196 -10.30 -34.02 0.18
C ASP A 196 -11.83 -34.14 0.25
N THR A 197 -12.44 -34.47 -0.90
CA THR A 197 -13.87 -34.73 -1.06
C THR A 197 -14.16 -36.20 -1.36
N SER A 198 -13.17 -37.11 -1.26
CA SER A 198 -13.29 -38.50 -1.64
C SER A 198 -14.36 -39.30 -0.88
N LYS A 199 -14.71 -38.84 0.32
CA LYS A 199 -15.71 -39.45 1.19
C LYS A 199 -17.08 -38.77 1.17
N PHE A 200 -17.22 -37.69 0.38
CA PHE A 200 -18.47 -36.95 0.27
C PHE A 200 -19.44 -37.65 -0.71
N GLN A 201 -20.69 -37.29 -0.62
CA GLN A 201 -21.68 -37.75 -1.59
C GLN A 201 -21.36 -37.20 -3.00
N GLU A 202 -21.93 -37.83 -4.05
CA GLU A 202 -21.76 -37.32 -5.40
C GLU A 202 -22.53 -36.01 -5.61
N PHE A 203 -21.90 -35.04 -6.30
CA PHE A 203 -22.53 -33.80 -6.71
C PHE A 203 -23.61 -34.08 -7.78
N THR A 204 -24.83 -33.61 -7.57
CA THR A 204 -25.98 -33.89 -8.44
C THR A 204 -26.47 -32.68 -9.28
N GLY A 205 -25.72 -31.60 -9.37
CA GLY A 205 -25.87 -30.63 -10.45
C GLY A 205 -26.33 -29.22 -10.11
N VAL A 206 -26.60 -28.88 -8.85
CA VAL A 206 -26.89 -27.48 -8.45
C VAL A 206 -26.00 -27.07 -7.30
N GLY A 207 -25.50 -25.83 -7.36
CA GLY A 207 -24.73 -25.24 -6.28
C GLY A 207 -24.15 -23.88 -6.66
N ILE A 208 -23.86 -23.09 -5.63
CA ILE A 208 -23.24 -21.79 -5.74
C ILE A 208 -21.96 -21.80 -4.89
N VAL A 209 -20.87 -21.27 -5.44
CA VAL A 209 -19.68 -20.92 -4.69
C VAL A 209 -19.60 -19.40 -4.57
N GLU A 210 -19.35 -18.92 -3.37
CA GLU A 210 -19.27 -17.50 -3.03
C GLU A 210 -17.90 -17.20 -2.40
N GLU A 211 -17.24 -16.16 -2.90
CA GLU A 211 -16.01 -15.63 -2.31
C GLU A 211 -16.26 -15.15 -0.87
N VAL A 212 -15.35 -15.46 0.03
CA VAL A 212 -15.37 -14.96 1.40
C VAL A 212 -14.10 -14.20 1.66
N LYS A 213 -14.24 -12.95 2.09
CA LYS A 213 -13.11 -12.14 2.51
C LYS A 213 -12.75 -12.51 3.95
N VAL A 214 -11.59 -13.08 4.12
CA VAL A 214 -11.08 -13.45 5.44
C VAL A 214 -10.10 -12.37 5.88
N PRO A 215 -10.32 -11.75 7.05
CA PRO A 215 -9.38 -10.77 7.61
C PRO A 215 -7.97 -11.35 7.71
N ARG A 216 -6.97 -10.56 7.30
CA ARG A 216 -5.57 -10.97 7.32
C ARG A 216 -4.76 -10.06 8.22
N PRO A 217 -3.98 -10.59 9.17
CA PRO A 217 -3.04 -9.79 9.93
C PRO A 217 -1.91 -9.33 9.00
N SER A 218 -1.52 -8.09 9.15
CA SER A 218 -0.39 -7.48 8.44
C SER A 218 0.54 -6.85 9.46
N ILE A 219 1.83 -7.16 9.35
CA ILE A 219 2.87 -6.65 10.24
C ILE A 219 3.65 -5.59 9.47
N PHE A 220 3.67 -4.38 9.99
CA PHE A 220 4.43 -3.29 9.44
C PHE A 220 5.74 -3.12 10.21
N LYS A 221 6.82 -2.84 9.48
CA LYS A 221 8.12 -2.50 10.08
C LYS A 221 8.17 -1.01 10.39
N PRO A 222 8.88 -0.59 11.45
CA PRO A 222 9.12 0.83 11.70
C PRO A 222 9.99 1.45 10.59
N LEU A 223 9.92 2.78 10.45
CA LEU A 223 10.64 3.51 9.41
C LEU A 223 12.16 3.28 9.50
N SER A 224 12.71 3.28 10.71
CA SER A 224 14.13 3.00 10.96
C SER A 224 14.60 1.67 10.38
N ASP A 225 13.80 0.61 10.52
CA ASP A 225 14.13 -0.71 10.02
C ASP A 225 13.95 -0.82 8.50
N ALA A 226 12.90 -0.16 7.98
CA ALA A 226 12.61 -0.17 6.54
C ALA A 226 13.70 0.54 5.74
N ILE A 227 14.21 1.67 6.23
CA ILE A 227 15.31 2.39 5.57
C ILE A 227 16.61 1.59 5.61
N ASN A 228 16.91 0.94 6.71
CA ASN A 228 18.12 0.12 6.83
C ASN A 228 18.15 -1.06 5.85
N VAL A 229 16.99 -1.70 5.61
CA VAL A 229 16.88 -2.81 4.64
C VAL A 229 17.18 -2.36 3.21
N ILE A 230 16.72 -1.18 2.81
CA ILE A 230 16.97 -0.65 1.45
C ILE A 230 18.46 -0.35 1.22
N TYR A 231 19.23 -0.08 2.27
CA TYR A 231 20.62 0.36 2.15
C TYR A 231 21.69 -0.70 2.37
N TYR A 232 21.41 -1.83 2.99
CA TYR A 232 22.49 -2.70 3.48
C TYR A 232 22.59 -4.11 2.90
N GLU A 233 21.51 -4.77 2.52
CA GLU A 233 21.62 -6.18 2.13
C GLU A 233 21.53 -6.44 0.62
N ASP A 234 20.57 -5.81 -0.08
CA ASP A 234 20.30 -6.17 -1.48
C ASP A 234 21.05 -5.29 -2.50
N VAL A 235 21.35 -4.03 -2.15
CA VAL A 235 21.93 -3.07 -3.09
C VAL A 235 23.46 -3.17 -3.12
N ILE A 236 24.10 -3.53 -2.02
CA ILE A 236 25.55 -3.54 -1.92
C ILE A 236 26.15 -4.84 -2.50
N GLU A 237 25.55 -6.01 -2.31
CA GLU A 237 26.07 -7.26 -2.89
C GLU A 237 25.89 -7.32 -4.40
N GLU A 238 24.81 -6.79 -4.95
CA GLU A 238 24.56 -6.75 -6.39
C GLU A 238 25.44 -5.71 -7.10
N TYR A 239 25.76 -4.59 -6.43
CA TYR A 239 26.52 -3.48 -7.01
C TYR A 239 28.01 -3.45 -6.66
N LEU A 240 28.49 -4.21 -5.68
CA LEU A 240 29.94 -4.34 -5.42
C LEU A 240 30.68 -5.13 -6.53
N ASN A 241 29.94 -5.81 -7.40
CA ASN A 241 30.48 -6.50 -8.57
C ASN A 241 30.38 -5.68 -9.87
N GLU A 242 29.78 -4.49 -9.85
CA GLU A 242 29.73 -3.57 -10.99
C GLU A 242 30.78 -2.44 -10.82
N ASP A 243 31.35 -2.01 -11.92
CA ASP A 243 32.34 -0.92 -11.98
C ASP A 243 31.78 0.35 -11.29
N VAL A 244 32.51 0.85 -10.29
CA VAL A 244 32.12 2.02 -9.45
C VAL A 244 31.81 3.26 -10.30
N GLY A 245 32.38 3.38 -11.50
CA GLY A 245 32.08 4.46 -12.44
C GLY A 245 30.65 4.43 -13.00
N SER A 246 30.10 3.25 -13.22
CA SER A 246 28.73 3.08 -13.72
C SER A 246 27.67 3.37 -12.64
N LEU A 247 27.97 3.04 -11.40
CA LEU A 247 27.12 3.31 -10.24
C LEU A 247 27.00 4.82 -9.97
N ALA A 248 28.11 5.56 -9.98
CA ALA A 248 28.12 7.00 -9.77
C ALA A 248 27.34 7.76 -10.85
N SER A 249 27.38 7.33 -12.12
CA SER A 249 26.63 7.95 -13.19
C SER A 249 25.11 7.70 -13.11
N ARG A 250 24.68 6.52 -12.63
CA ARG A 250 23.26 6.18 -12.43
C ARG A 250 22.65 6.91 -11.23
N ILE A 251 23.40 7.07 -10.15
CA ILE A 251 22.94 7.83 -8.96
C ILE A 251 22.88 9.33 -9.24
N SER A 252 23.79 9.87 -10.06
CA SER A 252 23.84 11.31 -10.37
C SER A 252 22.77 11.77 -11.36
N THR A 253 22.18 10.87 -12.16
CA THR A 253 21.12 11.20 -13.12
C THR A 253 19.71 11.23 -12.51
N ASP A 254 19.48 10.49 -11.43
CA ASP A 254 18.11 10.32 -10.89
C ASP A 254 17.84 11.01 -9.55
N MET A 255 18.85 11.60 -8.92
CA MET A 255 18.70 12.16 -7.58
C MET A 255 19.55 13.43 -7.39
N THR A 256 18.88 14.55 -7.18
CA THR A 256 19.58 15.76 -6.73
C THR A 256 20.20 15.50 -5.35
N ASP A 257 21.50 15.80 -5.23
CA ASP A 257 22.37 15.53 -4.07
C ASP A 257 21.80 15.94 -2.70
N GLU A 258 20.82 16.82 -2.66
CA GLU A 258 20.25 17.34 -1.41
C GLU A 258 19.27 16.39 -0.72
N ILE A 259 18.62 15.49 -1.42
CA ILE A 259 17.45 14.75 -0.92
C ILE A 259 17.81 13.43 -0.24
N LEU A 260 18.72 12.66 -0.82
CA LEU A 260 19.19 11.39 -0.22
C LEU A 260 20.45 11.57 0.61
N LEU A 261 21.19 12.64 0.38
CA LEU A 261 22.46 12.89 1.04
C LEU A 261 22.40 13.95 2.13
N GLY A 262 21.24 14.58 2.38
CA GLY A 262 21.10 15.66 3.35
C GLY A 262 21.61 15.30 4.74
N ASN A 263 21.25 14.14 5.27
CA ASN A 263 21.75 13.70 6.57
C ASN A 263 22.34 12.27 6.58
N ILE A 264 21.90 11.38 5.70
CA ILE A 264 22.56 10.08 5.52
C ILE A 264 23.89 10.24 4.80
N GLY A 265 24.03 11.31 3.99
CA GLY A 265 25.20 11.60 3.15
C GLY A 265 26.47 11.95 3.88
N ASN A 266 26.43 12.51 5.07
CA ASN A 266 27.66 12.86 5.78
C ASN A 266 28.47 11.62 6.17
N ASN A 267 27.84 10.50 6.51
CA ASN A 267 28.53 9.24 6.77
C ASN A 267 28.96 8.51 5.50
N LYS A 268 28.20 8.61 4.38
CA LYS A 268 28.58 7.96 3.09
C LYS A 268 29.58 8.77 2.28
N ARG A 269 29.51 10.11 2.27
CA ARG A 269 30.58 10.94 1.67
C ARG A 269 31.92 10.65 2.33
N SER A 270 31.95 10.41 3.64
CA SER A 270 33.19 10.02 4.33
C SER A 270 33.67 8.62 3.96
N LEU A 271 32.80 7.68 3.64
CA LEU A 271 33.15 6.33 3.22
C LEU A 271 33.66 6.28 1.77
N ILE A 272 32.96 6.96 0.84
CA ILE A 272 33.38 7.04 -0.57
C ILE A 272 34.67 7.86 -0.71
N SER A 273 34.81 9.00 0.00
CA SER A 273 36.04 9.77 0.00
C SER A 273 37.20 9.05 0.68
N ASN A 274 36.96 8.20 1.67
CA ASN A 274 37.99 7.40 2.31
C ASN A 274 38.42 6.21 1.45
N GLN A 275 37.54 5.64 0.61
CA GLN A 275 37.97 4.62 -0.38
C GLN A 275 38.75 5.23 -1.52
N ALA A 276 38.34 6.34 -2.12
CA ALA A 276 39.10 7.03 -3.17
C ALA A 276 40.47 7.49 -2.68
N ASN A 277 40.56 8.03 -1.46
CA ASN A 277 41.86 8.44 -0.87
C ASN A 277 42.77 7.28 -0.45
N ASN A 278 42.23 6.06 -0.30
CA ASN A 278 43.05 4.88 -0.03
C ASN A 278 43.59 4.24 -1.31
N GLU A 279 42.89 4.39 -2.44
CA GLU A 279 43.41 3.95 -3.76
C GLU A 279 44.55 4.87 -4.29
N GLU A 280 44.41 6.21 -4.13
CA GLU A 280 45.47 7.16 -4.49
C GLU A 280 46.75 7.06 -3.63
N LYS A 281 46.72 6.37 -2.49
CA LYS A 281 47.89 6.18 -1.63
C LYS A 281 48.64 4.86 -1.88
N ASN A 282 48.08 3.99 -2.72
CA ASN A 282 48.66 2.69 -3.05
C ASN A 282 49.19 2.59 -4.50
N GLU A 283 49.23 3.70 -5.25
CA GLU A 283 50.03 3.93 -6.45
C GLU A 283 51.24 4.82 -6.10
#